data_cfb3eb997110d48936c36861734a84c3
#
_entry.id   cfb3eb997110d48936c36861734a84c3
#
_cell.length_a   1.000
_cell.length_b   1.000
_cell.length_c   1.000
_cell.angle_alpha   90.00
_cell.angle_beta   90.00
_cell.angle_gamma   90.00
#
_symmetry.space_group_name_H-M   'P 1'
#
loop_
_entity.id
_entity.type
_entity.pdbx_description
1 polymer ?
#
loop_
_entity_poly.entity_id
_entity_poly.type
_entity_poly.pdbx_seq_one_letter_code
_entity_poly.pdbx_strand_id
1 'polypeptide(L)'
;MAFYRIKQFIWGFTSLFKEVDYTYITKFLNEKELKIFNNLKHNDKHHCIRVCQDSIKMRNDLNIDVDMYKLGRAALLHDVGKGARHLSLIEKSTVVLLDKFTSGKIKKFDNIKQINIYYNHPKIGTEILIENGFEYDKDLLDVVRYHHNRNIVGKNDILNIIKVCDDKN
;
A
#
# COMPACT_ATOMS: atom_id res chain seq x y z
N MET A 1 16.98 -6.52 -9.45
CA MET A 1 16.24 -6.76 -8.20
C MET A 1 16.95 -6.23 -6.93
N ALA A 2 18.28 -6.40 -6.76
CA ALA A 2 18.98 -5.89 -5.56
C ALA A 2 18.96 -4.35 -5.45
N PHE A 3 19.23 -3.62 -6.53
CA PHE A 3 19.22 -2.15 -6.57
C PHE A 3 17.85 -1.55 -6.16
N TYR A 4 16.76 -2.21 -6.51
CA TYR A 4 15.42 -1.77 -6.16
C TYR A 4 15.17 -1.82 -4.63
N ARG A 5 15.59 -2.89 -3.97
CA ARG A 5 15.46 -3.04 -2.51
C ARG A 5 16.30 -2.02 -1.74
N ILE A 6 17.50 -1.72 -2.26
CA ILE A 6 18.35 -0.65 -1.70
C ILE A 6 17.64 0.70 -1.83
N LYS A 7 17.02 0.98 -2.98
CA LYS A 7 16.25 2.20 -3.22
C LYS A 7 15.06 2.33 -2.24
N GLN A 8 14.29 1.26 -2.04
CA GLN A 8 13.19 1.23 -1.06
C GLN A 8 13.68 1.48 0.37
N PHE A 9 14.83 0.90 0.76
CA PHE A 9 15.42 1.14 2.07
C PHE A 9 15.86 2.59 2.25
N ILE A 10 16.53 3.17 1.24
CA ILE A 10 16.94 4.59 1.23
C ILE A 10 15.69 5.49 1.32
N TRP A 11 14.64 5.22 0.57
CA TRP A 11 13.40 5.98 0.66
C TRP A 11 12.74 5.89 2.03
N GLY A 12 12.69 4.68 2.62
CA GLY A 12 12.20 4.49 3.99
C GLY A 12 13.01 5.28 5.00
N PHE A 13 14.34 5.32 4.86
CA PHE A 13 15.23 6.07 5.75
C PHE A 13 15.10 7.59 5.54
N THR A 14 15.14 8.06 4.30
CA THR A 14 15.04 9.49 4.00
C THR A 14 13.65 10.06 4.30
N SER A 15 12.60 9.23 4.25
CA SER A 15 11.25 9.66 4.61
C SER A 15 11.12 10.06 6.09
N LEU A 16 11.98 9.52 6.98
CA LEU A 16 11.96 9.87 8.40
C LEU A 16 12.23 11.36 8.66
N PHE A 17 12.88 12.02 7.72
CA PHE A 17 13.27 13.46 7.81
C PHE A 17 12.35 14.39 7.00
N LYS A 18 11.30 13.85 6.35
CA LYS A 18 10.38 14.63 5.52
C LYS A 18 9.03 14.70 6.20
N GLU A 19 8.41 15.85 6.20
CA GLU A 19 7.02 16.00 6.64
C GLU A 19 6.05 15.30 5.68
N VAL A 20 4.94 14.78 6.22
CA VAL A 20 3.88 14.17 5.43
C VAL A 20 3.07 15.29 4.76
N ASP A 21 2.95 15.25 3.45
CA ASP A 21 2.19 16.23 2.67
C ASP A 21 0.67 16.02 2.82
N TYR A 22 0.12 16.54 3.91
CA TYR A 22 -1.32 16.49 4.17
C TYR A 22 -2.12 17.33 3.17
N THR A 23 -1.54 18.40 2.62
CA THR A 23 -2.20 19.20 1.59
C THR A 23 -2.45 18.38 0.32
N TYR A 24 -1.52 17.49 -0.02
CA TYR A 24 -1.71 16.56 -1.13
C TYR A 24 -2.74 15.46 -0.81
N ILE A 25 -2.64 14.84 0.38
CA ILE A 25 -3.51 13.75 0.82
C ILE A 25 -4.98 14.17 0.85
N THR A 26 -5.28 15.34 1.40
CA THR A 26 -6.66 15.85 1.55
C THR A 26 -7.34 16.21 0.22
N LYS A 27 -6.62 16.18 -0.91
CA LYS A 27 -7.24 16.24 -2.24
C LYS A 27 -8.04 14.97 -2.58
N PHE A 28 -7.72 13.85 -1.93
CA PHE A 28 -8.27 12.52 -2.25
C PHE A 28 -8.95 11.84 -1.07
N LEU A 29 -8.61 12.19 0.16
CA LEU A 29 -9.18 11.57 1.36
C LEU A 29 -10.09 12.53 2.11
N ASN A 30 -11.30 12.06 2.45
CA ASN A 30 -12.15 12.74 3.41
C ASN A 30 -11.66 12.52 4.85
N GLU A 31 -12.30 13.18 5.83
CA GLU A 31 -11.90 13.11 7.25
C GLU A 31 -11.89 11.68 7.81
N LYS A 32 -12.85 10.84 7.42
CA LYS A 32 -12.96 9.47 7.89
C LYS A 32 -11.82 8.61 7.35
N GLU A 33 -11.53 8.73 6.08
CA GLU A 33 -10.43 8.06 5.40
C GLU A 33 -9.07 8.54 5.90
N LEU A 34 -8.94 9.83 6.15
CA LEU A 34 -7.73 10.42 6.71
C LEU A 34 -7.43 9.86 8.12
N LYS A 35 -8.45 9.60 8.94
CA LYS A 35 -8.27 8.92 10.23
C LYS A 35 -7.71 7.51 10.07
N ILE A 36 -8.21 6.74 9.11
CA ILE A 36 -7.70 5.39 8.79
C ILE A 36 -6.25 5.47 8.29
N PHE A 37 -5.98 6.36 7.32
CA PHE A 37 -4.64 6.59 6.77
C PHE A 37 -3.63 7.00 7.84
N ASN A 38 -4.06 7.79 8.82
CA ASN A 38 -3.20 8.27 9.90
C ASN A 38 -2.70 7.18 10.84
N ASN A 39 -3.32 5.99 10.85
CA ASN A 39 -2.80 4.82 11.56
C ASN A 39 -1.56 4.21 10.87
N LEU A 40 -1.24 4.59 9.64
CA LEU A 40 0.00 4.17 9.00
C LEU A 40 1.23 4.78 9.68
N LYS A 41 2.35 4.04 9.69
CA LYS A 41 3.64 4.61 10.04
C LYS A 41 4.08 5.67 9.04
N HIS A 42 4.92 6.57 9.50
CA HIS A 42 5.44 7.68 8.73
C HIS A 42 6.01 7.26 7.36
N ASN A 43 6.85 6.23 7.34
CA ASN A 43 7.43 5.70 6.11
C ASN A 43 6.40 5.05 5.17
N ASP A 44 5.34 4.43 5.72
CA ASP A 44 4.25 3.84 4.93
C ASP A 44 3.35 4.93 4.33
N LYS A 45 3.12 6.03 5.06
CA LYS A 45 2.44 7.22 4.51
C LYS A 45 3.17 7.76 3.29
N HIS A 46 4.49 7.93 3.40
CA HIS A 46 5.31 8.37 2.27
C HIS A 46 5.32 7.40 1.10
N HIS A 47 5.29 6.09 1.37
CA HIS A 47 5.14 5.08 0.33
C HIS A 47 3.81 5.26 -0.40
N CYS A 48 2.69 5.32 0.31
CA CYS A 48 1.37 5.51 -0.29
C CYS A 48 1.26 6.81 -1.10
N ILE A 49 1.90 7.91 -0.63
CA ILE A 49 1.95 9.17 -1.37
C ILE A 49 2.70 8.99 -2.69
N ARG A 50 3.87 8.32 -2.70
CA ARG A 50 4.62 8.06 -3.94
C ARG A 50 3.82 7.19 -4.91
N VAL A 51 3.21 6.10 -4.41
CA VAL A 51 2.33 5.24 -5.22
C VAL A 51 1.19 6.05 -5.82
N CYS A 52 0.57 6.95 -5.06
CA CYS A 52 -0.48 7.83 -5.55
C CYS A 52 0.01 8.77 -6.66
N GLN A 53 1.15 9.44 -6.46
CA GLN A 53 1.75 10.35 -7.44
C GLN A 53 2.10 9.62 -8.73
N ASP A 54 2.74 8.44 -8.64
CA ASP A 54 3.11 7.63 -9.79
C ASP A 54 1.88 7.06 -10.52
N SER A 55 0.83 6.70 -9.78
CA SER A 55 -0.44 6.22 -10.36
C SER A 55 -1.14 7.31 -11.17
N ILE A 56 -1.22 8.52 -10.63
CA ILE A 56 -1.81 9.67 -11.35
C ILE A 56 -0.97 10.03 -12.57
N LYS A 57 0.35 10.03 -12.43
CA LYS A 57 1.26 10.25 -13.55
C LYS A 57 1.05 9.20 -14.65
N MET A 58 1.02 7.92 -14.30
CA MET A 58 0.81 6.81 -15.25
C MET A 58 -0.53 6.92 -15.96
N ARG A 59 -1.61 7.22 -15.22
CA ARG A 59 -2.94 7.47 -15.81
C ARG A 59 -2.89 8.55 -16.87
N ASN A 60 -2.22 9.68 -16.59
CA ASN A 60 -2.13 10.82 -17.50
C ASN A 60 -1.22 10.53 -18.70
N ASP A 61 -0.04 9.94 -18.49
CA ASP A 61 0.92 9.62 -19.55
C ASP A 61 0.36 8.61 -20.57
N LEU A 62 -0.49 7.69 -20.12
CA LEU A 62 -1.08 6.63 -20.95
C LEU A 62 -2.53 6.92 -21.35
N ASN A 63 -3.10 8.08 -20.97
CA ASN A 63 -4.49 8.47 -21.21
C ASN A 63 -5.50 7.38 -20.79
N ILE A 64 -5.27 6.73 -19.61
CA ILE A 64 -6.19 5.70 -19.13
C ILE A 64 -7.47 6.37 -18.59
N ASP A 65 -8.62 5.88 -19.04
CA ASP A 65 -9.93 6.42 -18.64
C ASP A 65 -10.36 5.87 -17.27
N VAL A 66 -9.77 6.42 -16.20
CA VAL A 66 -10.17 6.16 -14.81
C VAL A 66 -10.36 7.50 -14.08
N ASP A 67 -11.30 7.50 -13.14
CA ASP A 67 -11.52 8.66 -12.28
C ASP A 67 -10.28 8.93 -11.42
N MET A 68 -9.74 10.14 -11.51
CA MET A 68 -8.52 10.55 -10.83
C MET A 68 -8.67 10.55 -9.30
N TYR A 69 -9.86 10.94 -8.81
CA TYR A 69 -10.13 10.96 -7.37
C TYR A 69 -10.18 9.53 -6.81
N LYS A 70 -10.91 8.63 -7.48
CA LYS A 70 -10.97 7.21 -7.09
C LYS A 70 -9.59 6.56 -7.12
N LEU A 71 -8.78 6.85 -8.15
CA LEU A 71 -7.42 6.32 -8.28
C LEU A 71 -6.52 6.82 -7.14
N GLY A 72 -6.48 8.13 -6.89
CA GLY A 72 -5.66 8.73 -5.83
C GLY A 72 -6.07 8.23 -4.44
N ARG A 73 -7.37 8.16 -4.18
CA ARG A 73 -7.95 7.62 -2.96
C ARG A 73 -7.54 6.16 -2.73
N ALA A 74 -7.71 5.30 -3.73
CA ALA A 74 -7.35 3.89 -3.63
C ALA A 74 -5.83 3.70 -3.44
N ALA A 75 -5.00 4.49 -4.14
CA ALA A 75 -3.56 4.46 -3.99
C ALA A 75 -3.08 4.89 -2.60
N LEU A 76 -3.73 5.88 -1.98
CA LEU A 76 -3.42 6.27 -0.60
C LEU A 76 -3.83 5.22 0.43
N LEU A 77 -4.92 4.49 0.18
CA LEU A 77 -5.50 3.54 1.15
C LEU A 77 -5.08 2.08 0.92
N HIS A 78 -4.36 1.74 -0.18
CA HIS A 78 -4.07 0.34 -0.52
C HIS A 78 -3.37 -0.45 0.59
N ASP A 79 -2.57 0.22 1.38
CA ASP A 79 -1.70 -0.35 2.42
C ASP A 79 -2.20 -0.14 3.86
N VAL A 80 -3.43 0.34 4.08
CA VAL A 80 -3.93 0.71 5.42
C VAL A 80 -3.89 -0.43 6.43
N GLY A 81 -3.90 -1.67 5.98
CA GLY A 81 -3.74 -2.84 6.85
C GLY A 81 -2.40 -2.89 7.58
N LYS A 82 -1.34 -2.23 7.08
CA LYS A 82 -0.04 -2.09 7.77
C LYS A 82 -0.16 -1.25 9.04
N GLY A 83 -1.20 -0.41 9.13
CA GLY A 83 -1.50 0.39 10.32
C GLY A 83 -2.02 -0.40 11.52
N ALA A 84 -2.57 -1.61 11.32
CA ALA A 84 -3.07 -2.45 12.40
C ALA A 84 -1.97 -2.91 13.38
N ARG A 85 -0.74 -3.10 12.87
CA ARG A 85 0.41 -3.52 13.66
C ARG A 85 1.70 -2.93 13.08
N HIS A 86 2.22 -1.92 13.72
CA HIS A 86 3.42 -1.22 13.26
C HIS A 86 4.68 -2.10 13.32
N LEU A 87 5.33 -2.29 12.16
CA LEU A 87 6.66 -2.87 12.06
C LEU A 87 7.71 -1.77 11.89
N SER A 88 8.87 -1.93 12.53
CA SER A 88 10.03 -1.08 12.27
C SER A 88 10.62 -1.37 10.87
N LEU A 89 11.47 -0.47 10.37
CA LEU A 89 12.18 -0.70 9.10
C LEU A 89 13.05 -1.96 9.15
N ILE A 90 13.67 -2.23 10.30
CA ILE A 90 14.50 -3.41 10.51
C ILE A 90 13.65 -4.67 10.45
N GLU A 91 12.51 -4.71 11.16
CA GLU A 91 11.59 -5.85 11.13
C GLU A 91 11.06 -6.12 9.73
N LYS A 92 10.63 -5.09 8.99
CA LYS A 92 10.20 -5.23 7.59
C LYS A 92 11.30 -5.81 6.72
N SER A 93 12.51 -5.25 6.81
CA SER A 93 13.66 -5.72 6.04
C SER A 93 14.02 -7.16 6.35
N THR A 94 13.95 -7.56 7.63
CA THR A 94 14.22 -8.93 8.08
C THR A 94 13.20 -9.90 7.49
N VAL A 95 11.90 -9.60 7.55
CA VAL A 95 10.86 -10.47 6.97
C VAL A 95 11.03 -10.61 5.47
N VAL A 96 11.27 -9.51 4.75
CA VAL A 96 11.51 -9.51 3.30
C VAL A 96 12.74 -10.37 2.94
N LEU A 97 13.80 -10.28 3.74
CA LEU A 97 15.02 -11.07 3.52
C LEU A 97 14.77 -12.55 3.76
N LEU A 98 14.11 -12.91 4.86
CA LEU A 98 13.73 -14.27 5.18
C LEU A 98 12.76 -14.86 4.16
N ASP A 99 11.77 -14.07 3.69
CA ASP A 99 10.87 -14.48 2.62
C ASP A 99 11.62 -14.89 1.36
N LYS A 100 12.58 -14.05 0.96
CA LYS A 100 13.44 -14.33 -0.20
C LYS A 100 14.31 -15.58 -0.01
N PHE A 101 15.00 -15.71 1.14
CA PHE A 101 15.86 -16.86 1.43
C PHE A 101 15.09 -18.17 1.53
N THR A 102 13.86 -18.12 2.05
CA THR A 102 13.03 -19.32 2.20
C THR A 102 12.10 -19.57 1.01
N SER A 103 12.18 -18.73 -0.04
CA SER A 103 11.27 -18.80 -1.20
C SER A 103 9.79 -18.81 -0.77
N GLY A 104 9.44 -17.93 0.19
CA GLY A 104 8.08 -17.79 0.69
C GLY A 104 7.67 -18.80 1.78
N LYS A 105 8.53 -19.76 2.13
CA LYS A 105 8.18 -20.81 3.11
C LYS A 105 7.97 -20.29 4.53
N ILE A 106 8.45 -19.07 4.87
CA ILE A 106 8.20 -18.46 6.18
C ILE A 106 6.72 -18.13 6.41
N LYS A 107 5.91 -18.10 5.36
CA LYS A 107 4.46 -17.86 5.48
C LYS A 107 3.77 -18.82 6.44
N LYS A 108 4.27 -20.04 6.60
CA LYS A 108 3.74 -21.02 7.57
C LYS A 108 3.84 -20.57 9.04
N PHE A 109 4.65 -19.53 9.32
CA PHE A 109 4.80 -18.94 10.64
C PHE A 109 4.00 -17.64 10.79
N ASP A 110 2.83 -17.55 10.18
CA ASP A 110 1.96 -16.37 10.20
C ASP A 110 1.36 -16.04 11.58
N ASN A 111 1.54 -16.93 12.57
CA ASN A 111 1.33 -16.62 13.98
C ASN A 111 2.34 -15.61 14.54
N ILE A 112 3.50 -15.42 13.89
CA ILE A 112 4.47 -14.37 14.23
C ILE A 112 3.98 -13.04 13.68
N LYS A 113 3.86 -12.03 14.55
CA LYS A 113 3.33 -10.70 14.25
C LYS A 113 3.88 -10.09 12.96
N GLN A 114 5.21 -10.15 12.79
CA GLN A 114 5.90 -9.54 11.64
C GLN A 114 5.56 -10.25 10.34
N ILE A 115 5.49 -11.57 10.37
CA ILE A 115 5.14 -12.40 9.22
C ILE A 115 3.67 -12.24 8.89
N ASN A 116 2.80 -12.23 9.90
CA ASN A 116 1.37 -12.03 9.74
C ASN A 116 1.06 -10.74 8.99
N ILE A 117 1.59 -9.59 9.46
CA ILE A 117 1.31 -8.31 8.82
C ILE A 117 1.89 -8.25 7.40
N TYR A 118 3.06 -8.83 7.18
CA TYR A 118 3.69 -8.85 5.85
C TYR A 118 2.82 -9.54 4.80
N TYR A 119 2.24 -10.69 5.13
CA TYR A 119 1.43 -11.44 4.18
C TYR A 119 -0.06 -11.09 4.19
N ASN A 120 -0.60 -10.66 5.33
CA ASN A 120 -2.04 -10.53 5.53
C ASN A 120 -2.53 -9.07 5.59
N HIS A 121 -1.63 -8.05 5.48
CA HIS A 121 -2.09 -6.65 5.49
C HIS A 121 -3.16 -6.32 4.42
N PRO A 122 -3.22 -6.95 3.22
CA PRO A 122 -4.30 -6.69 2.28
C PRO A 122 -5.67 -7.12 2.84
N LYS A 123 -5.72 -8.29 3.47
CA LYS A 123 -6.93 -8.80 4.13
C LYS A 123 -7.31 -7.93 5.33
N ILE A 124 -6.34 -7.63 6.18
CA ILE A 124 -6.53 -6.78 7.37
C ILE A 124 -7.01 -5.38 6.97
N GLY A 125 -6.44 -4.79 5.92
CA GLY A 125 -6.87 -3.49 5.41
C GLY A 125 -8.31 -3.50 4.88
N THR A 126 -8.71 -4.58 4.23
CA THR A 126 -10.10 -4.78 3.79
C THR A 126 -11.05 -4.84 4.98
N GLU A 127 -10.69 -5.58 6.03
CA GLU A 127 -11.48 -5.68 7.27
C GLU A 127 -11.60 -4.31 7.96
N ILE A 128 -10.51 -3.55 8.09
CA ILE A 128 -10.52 -2.19 8.63
C ILE A 128 -11.47 -1.29 7.85
N LEU A 129 -11.46 -1.34 6.52
CA LEU A 129 -12.36 -0.52 5.71
C LEU A 129 -13.82 -0.92 5.90
N ILE A 130 -14.15 -2.21 5.93
CA ILE A 130 -15.50 -2.70 6.17
C ILE A 130 -16.01 -2.25 7.56
N GLU A 131 -15.22 -2.43 8.61
CA GLU A 131 -15.54 -1.99 9.97
C GLU A 131 -15.76 -0.47 10.09
N ASN A 132 -15.19 0.29 9.15
CA ASN A 132 -15.38 1.73 9.05
C ASN A 132 -16.47 2.13 8.03
N GLY A 133 -17.34 1.21 7.59
CA GLY A 133 -18.53 1.50 6.76
C GLY A 133 -18.21 1.74 5.29
N PHE A 134 -17.18 1.10 4.75
CA PHE A 134 -16.84 1.10 3.32
C PHE A 134 -17.21 -0.22 2.62
N GLU A 135 -18.10 -1.03 3.22
CA GLU A 135 -18.51 -2.36 2.71
C GLU A 135 -19.15 -2.32 1.32
N TYR A 136 -19.70 -1.19 0.93
CA TYR A 136 -20.33 -1.01 -0.40
C TYR A 136 -19.36 -0.48 -1.47
N ASP A 137 -18.17 -0.07 -1.10
CA ASP A 137 -17.15 0.44 -2.03
C ASP A 137 -16.29 -0.71 -2.58
N LYS A 138 -16.86 -1.48 -3.48
CA LYS A 138 -16.21 -2.68 -4.03
C LYS A 138 -14.89 -2.38 -4.73
N ASP A 139 -14.81 -1.27 -5.47
CA ASP A 139 -13.60 -0.89 -6.19
C ASP A 139 -12.42 -0.65 -5.23
N LEU A 140 -12.67 0.09 -4.14
CA LEU A 140 -11.66 0.33 -3.11
C LEU A 140 -11.27 -0.96 -2.40
N LEU A 141 -12.25 -1.76 -1.99
CA LEU A 141 -12.01 -3.04 -1.29
C LEU A 141 -11.22 -4.02 -2.15
N ASP A 142 -11.50 -4.09 -3.45
CA ASP A 142 -10.77 -4.94 -4.40
C ASP A 142 -9.32 -4.48 -4.55
N VAL A 143 -9.07 -3.17 -4.62
CA VAL A 143 -7.70 -2.65 -4.65
C VAL A 143 -6.94 -3.05 -3.39
N VAL A 144 -7.50 -2.76 -2.21
CA VAL A 144 -6.83 -3.05 -0.93
C VAL A 144 -6.59 -4.55 -0.77
N ARG A 145 -7.55 -5.39 -1.15
CA ARG A 145 -7.48 -6.84 -1.00
C ARG A 145 -6.53 -7.52 -1.97
N TYR A 146 -6.40 -7.00 -3.19
CA TYR A 146 -5.77 -7.72 -4.29
C TYR A 146 -4.53 -7.04 -4.89
N HIS A 147 -4.04 -5.92 -4.34
CA HIS A 147 -2.89 -5.22 -4.92
C HIS A 147 -1.62 -6.09 -5.02
N HIS A 148 -1.45 -7.10 -4.17
CA HIS A 148 -0.35 -8.07 -4.26
C HIS A 148 -0.71 -9.38 -4.99
N ASN A 149 -1.97 -9.57 -5.40
CA ASN A 149 -2.39 -10.81 -6.07
C ASN A 149 -2.11 -10.75 -7.57
N ARG A 150 -1.06 -11.43 -8.02
CA ARG A 150 -0.62 -11.45 -9.43
C ARG A 150 -1.58 -12.17 -10.37
N ASN A 151 -2.47 -13.02 -9.85
CA ASN A 151 -3.40 -13.80 -10.68
C ASN A 151 -4.66 -13.00 -11.07
N ILE A 152 -4.91 -11.88 -10.44
CA ILE A 152 -6.07 -11.02 -10.75
C ILE A 152 -5.58 -9.89 -11.66
N VAL A 153 -5.87 -10.00 -12.95
CA VAL A 153 -5.50 -9.03 -13.99
C VAL A 153 -6.74 -8.69 -14.83
N GLY A 154 -6.86 -7.45 -15.23
CA GLY A 154 -7.70 -7.06 -16.38
C GLY A 154 -9.13 -6.61 -16.08
N LYS A 155 -9.66 -6.74 -14.86
CA LYS A 155 -11.04 -6.32 -14.57
C LYS A 155 -11.20 -4.93 -13.93
N ASN A 156 -10.12 -4.35 -13.44
CA ASN A 156 -10.15 -3.07 -12.72
C ASN A 156 -8.85 -2.31 -13.01
N ASP A 157 -8.95 -1.26 -13.83
CA ASP A 157 -7.78 -0.48 -14.26
C ASP A 157 -7.12 0.25 -13.08
N ILE A 158 -7.90 0.69 -12.08
CA ILE A 158 -7.34 1.28 -10.86
C ILE A 158 -6.43 0.27 -10.16
N LEU A 159 -6.88 -0.98 -9.98
CA LEU A 159 -6.09 -2.04 -9.39
C LEU A 159 -4.81 -2.33 -10.20
N ASN A 160 -4.92 -2.37 -11.53
CA ASN A 160 -3.77 -2.65 -12.41
C ASN A 160 -2.73 -1.53 -12.33
N ILE A 161 -3.14 -0.27 -12.35
CA ILE A 161 -2.25 0.89 -12.20
C ILE A 161 -1.53 0.84 -10.85
N ILE A 162 -2.29 0.65 -9.77
CA ILE A 162 -1.73 0.63 -8.41
C ILE A 162 -0.72 -0.50 -8.24
N LYS A 163 -0.99 -1.71 -8.74
CA LYS A 163 -0.02 -2.82 -8.71
C LYS A 163 1.30 -2.46 -9.38
N VAL A 164 1.23 -1.87 -10.58
CA VAL A 164 2.44 -1.47 -11.31
C VAL A 164 3.21 -0.39 -10.56
N CYS A 165 2.50 0.56 -9.95
CA CYS A 165 3.14 1.66 -9.22
C CYS A 165 3.67 1.22 -7.85
N ASP A 166 2.96 0.34 -7.15
CA ASP A 166 3.42 -0.26 -5.89
C ASP A 166 4.67 -1.12 -6.09
N ASP A 167 4.69 -1.95 -7.12
CA ASP A 167 5.87 -2.76 -7.49
C ASP A 167 7.12 -1.90 -7.83
N LYS A 168 6.95 -0.62 -8.15
CA LYS A 168 8.04 0.33 -8.46
C LYS A 168 8.50 1.14 -7.24
N ASN A 169 7.71 1.21 -6.17
CA ASN A 169 7.91 2.01 -4.97
C ASN A 169 8.22 1.17 -3.74
#